data_644c6c4b461afafa4cfd5a4447c12f76
#
_entry.id   644c6c4b461afafa4cfd5a4447c12f76
#
_cell.length_a   1.000
_cell.length_b   1.000
_cell.length_c   1.000
_cell.angle_alpha   90.00
_cell.angle_beta   90.00
_cell.angle_gamma   90.00
#
_symmetry.space_group_name_H-M   'P 1'
#
loop_
_entity.id
_entity.type
_entity.pdbx_description
1 polymer ?
#
loop_
_entity_poly.entity_id
_entity_poly.type
_entity_poly.pdbx_seq_one_letter_code
_entity_poly.pdbx_strand_id
1 'polypeptide(L)'
;MATAYHNLSEYDFNSVPNAENMKFGIVVSEWNFNITGALLKGAVDTLKKHGAKNENILVKTVPGSFELTFGANQMMENCDIDAIIAIGCVIKGNTPHFDYVCMGATQDRKSVV
;
A
#
# COMPACT_ATOMS: atom_id res chain seq x y z
N MET A 1 -6.90 12.67 5.43
CA MET A 1 -6.58 14.10 5.45
C MET A 1 -5.60 14.39 6.57
N ALA A 2 -4.53 15.07 6.25
CA ALA A 2 -3.53 15.45 7.25
C ALA A 2 -3.99 16.70 8.01
N THR A 3 -3.70 16.76 9.30
CA THR A 3 -3.95 17.94 10.12
C THR A 3 -2.64 18.61 10.49
N ALA A 4 -2.64 19.93 10.65
CA ALA A 4 -1.43 20.71 10.94
C ALA A 4 -0.81 20.40 12.29
N TYR A 5 -1.59 19.89 13.24
CA TYR A 5 -1.18 19.70 14.62
C TYR A 5 -1.12 18.25 15.06
N HIS A 6 -1.32 17.32 14.11
CA HIS A 6 -1.37 15.90 14.43
C HIS A 6 -0.50 15.09 13.46
N ASN A 7 0.44 14.33 14.01
CA ASN A 7 1.26 13.41 13.23
C ASN A 7 0.51 12.08 13.10
N LEU A 8 0.15 11.71 11.87
CA LEU A 8 -0.58 10.49 11.61
C LEU A 8 0.17 9.21 11.97
N SER A 9 1.48 9.32 12.18
CA SER A 9 2.28 8.19 12.65
C SER A 9 2.22 7.99 14.16
N GLU A 10 1.66 8.95 14.88
CA GLU A 10 1.46 8.84 16.33
C GLU A 10 0.17 8.07 16.61
N TYR A 11 0.29 6.99 17.36
CA TYR A 11 -0.86 6.18 17.75
C TYR A 11 -0.54 5.42 19.04
N ASP A 12 -1.60 4.95 19.71
CA ASP A 12 -1.45 4.10 20.88
C ASP A 12 -1.22 2.66 20.43
N PHE A 13 -0.01 2.15 20.61
CA PHE A 13 0.34 0.78 20.25
C PHE A 13 -0.61 -0.24 20.86
N ASN A 14 -1.03 -0.02 22.10
CA ASN A 14 -1.87 -0.97 22.82
C ASN A 14 -3.32 -1.00 22.33
N SER A 15 -3.75 0.00 21.55
CA SER A 15 -5.08 0.05 20.95
C SER A 15 -5.19 -0.74 19.66
N VAL A 16 -4.05 -1.14 19.08
CA VAL A 16 -4.01 -1.85 17.80
C VAL A 16 -4.01 -3.37 18.05
N PRO A 17 -4.87 -4.12 17.34
CA PRO A 17 -4.90 -5.58 17.49
C PRO A 17 -3.58 -6.23 17.08
N ASN A 18 -3.30 -7.40 17.67
CA ASN A 18 -2.16 -8.20 17.28
C ASN A 18 -2.40 -8.82 15.90
N ALA A 19 -1.40 -8.75 15.02
CA ALA A 19 -1.50 -9.21 13.64
C ALA A 19 -0.94 -10.62 13.43
N GLU A 20 -0.63 -11.35 14.48
CA GLU A 20 0.05 -12.66 14.41
C GLU A 20 -0.64 -13.67 13.49
N ASN A 21 -1.97 -13.69 13.50
CA ASN A 21 -2.75 -14.65 12.73
C ASN A 21 -3.35 -14.04 11.45
N MET A 22 -2.91 -12.85 11.06
CA MET A 22 -3.39 -12.15 9.88
C MET A 22 -2.43 -12.31 8.71
N LYS A 23 -2.99 -12.37 7.50
CA LYS A 23 -2.23 -12.47 6.25
C LYS A 23 -2.40 -11.20 5.45
N PHE A 24 -1.27 -10.63 5.02
CA PHE A 24 -1.25 -9.35 4.32
C PHE A 24 -0.64 -9.48 2.94
N GLY A 25 -1.24 -8.80 1.98
CA GLY A 25 -0.66 -8.60 0.67
C GLY A 25 -0.23 -7.15 0.53
N ILE A 26 0.92 -6.90 -0.05
CA ILE A 26 1.39 -5.55 -0.37
C ILE A 26 1.70 -5.49 -1.85
N VAL A 27 1.03 -4.58 -2.54
CA VAL A 27 1.30 -4.28 -3.95
C VAL A 27 2.01 -2.94 -4.00
N VAL A 28 3.21 -2.91 -4.55
CA VAL A 28 4.05 -1.71 -4.58
C VAL A 28 4.47 -1.39 -6.02
N SER A 29 4.36 -0.11 -6.41
CA SER A 29 4.81 0.33 -7.72
C SER A 29 6.33 0.47 -7.76
N GLU A 30 6.93 0.05 -8.88
CA GLU A 30 8.37 0.14 -9.09
C GLU A 30 8.82 1.55 -9.46
N TRP A 31 7.98 2.30 -10.14
CA TRP A 31 8.30 3.66 -10.53
C TRP A 31 8.46 4.54 -9.29
N ASN A 32 9.56 5.30 -9.24
CA ASN A 32 9.96 6.09 -8.07
C ASN A 32 10.21 5.23 -6.82
N PHE A 33 10.96 4.14 -7.00
CA PHE A 33 11.15 3.16 -5.94
C PHE A 33 11.91 3.70 -4.73
N ASN A 34 12.70 4.78 -4.89
CA ASN A 34 13.30 5.46 -3.76
C ASN A 34 12.24 5.95 -2.74
N ILE A 35 11.03 6.27 -3.23
CA ILE A 35 9.90 6.67 -2.38
C ILE A 35 9.06 5.45 -1.99
N THR A 36 8.63 4.66 -2.97
CA THR A 36 7.75 3.52 -2.71
C THR A 36 8.44 2.44 -1.90
N GLY A 37 9.74 2.24 -2.11
CA GLY A 37 10.54 1.29 -1.33
C GLY A 37 10.65 1.69 0.14
N ALA A 38 10.77 2.98 0.43
CA ALA A 38 10.78 3.47 1.80
C ALA A 38 9.43 3.26 2.48
N LEU A 39 8.33 3.50 1.74
CA LEU A 39 6.98 3.24 2.24
C LEU A 39 6.75 1.76 2.47
N LEU A 40 7.23 0.91 1.57
CA LEU A 40 7.16 -0.54 1.71
C LEU A 40 7.87 -1.00 2.98
N LYS A 41 9.09 -0.51 3.21
CA LYS A 41 9.84 -0.84 4.42
C LYS A 41 9.08 -0.44 5.67
N GLY A 42 8.51 0.76 5.69
CA GLY A 42 7.72 1.24 6.82
C GLY A 42 6.49 0.36 7.06
N ALA A 43 5.80 -0.05 6.01
CA ALA A 43 4.63 -0.92 6.12
C ALA A 43 5.01 -2.30 6.68
N VAL A 44 6.05 -2.92 6.14
CA VAL A 44 6.51 -4.24 6.60
C VAL A 44 6.99 -4.18 8.06
N ASP A 45 7.79 -3.17 8.40
CA ASP A 45 8.30 -3.01 9.77
C ASP A 45 7.16 -2.81 10.77
N THR A 46 6.15 -2.03 10.40
CA THR A 46 4.98 -1.79 11.26
C THR A 46 4.15 -3.06 11.46
N LEU A 47 3.91 -3.81 10.39
CA LEU A 47 3.18 -5.07 10.48
C LEU A 47 3.92 -6.05 11.41
N LYS A 48 5.22 -6.16 11.27
CA LYS A 48 6.03 -7.04 12.12
C LYS A 48 6.06 -6.57 13.57
N LYS A 49 6.09 -5.26 13.79
CA LYS A 49 6.02 -4.66 15.12
C LYS A 49 4.74 -5.07 15.85
N HIS A 50 3.65 -5.24 15.11
CA HIS A 50 2.36 -5.66 15.65
C HIS A 50 2.14 -7.19 15.60
N GLY A 51 3.18 -7.94 15.36
CA GLY A 51 3.16 -9.40 15.47
C GLY A 51 3.01 -10.16 14.17
N ALA A 52 2.87 -9.49 13.03
CA ALA A 52 2.73 -10.19 11.76
C ALA A 52 3.97 -11.03 11.46
N LYS A 53 3.73 -12.26 11.01
CA LYS A 53 4.80 -13.19 10.66
C LYS A 53 5.29 -12.90 9.25
N ASN A 54 6.59 -13.06 9.04
CA ASN A 54 7.19 -12.82 7.72
C ASN A 54 6.53 -13.65 6.61
N GLU A 55 6.21 -14.90 6.88
CA GLU A 55 5.54 -15.79 5.92
C GLU A 55 4.11 -15.37 5.58
N ASN A 56 3.52 -14.49 6.38
CA ASN A 56 2.16 -13.96 6.18
C ASN A 56 2.14 -12.58 5.53
N ILE A 57 3.28 -12.10 5.05
CA ILE A 57 3.39 -10.84 4.33
C ILE A 57 3.87 -11.14 2.91
N LEU A 58 2.96 -11.04 1.94
CA LEU A 58 3.27 -11.28 0.53
C LEU A 58 3.42 -9.94 -0.19
N VAL A 59 4.61 -9.72 -0.78
CA VAL A 59 4.91 -8.49 -1.51
C VAL A 59 4.99 -8.79 -3.01
N LYS A 60 4.25 -8.02 -3.80
CA LYS A 60 4.29 -8.07 -5.27
C LYS A 60 4.51 -6.67 -5.81
N THR A 61 5.19 -6.56 -6.93
CA THR A 61 5.44 -5.29 -7.59
C THR A 61 4.60 -5.13 -8.85
N VAL A 62 4.29 -3.89 -9.18
CA VAL A 62 3.69 -3.49 -10.45
C VAL A 62 4.50 -2.33 -11.02
N PRO A 63 4.44 -2.06 -12.35
CA PRO A 63 5.30 -1.01 -12.94
C PRO A 63 5.03 0.38 -12.37
N GLY A 64 3.78 0.80 -12.28
CA GLY A 64 3.43 2.14 -11.83
C GLY A 64 2.15 2.17 -11.01
N SER A 65 1.77 3.36 -10.55
CA SER A 65 0.58 3.54 -9.73
C SER A 65 -0.72 3.19 -10.46
N PHE A 66 -0.74 3.34 -11.77
CA PHE A 66 -1.92 3.02 -12.57
C PHE A 66 -2.26 1.52 -12.51
N GLU A 67 -1.26 0.66 -12.37
CA GLU A 67 -1.44 -0.79 -12.33
C GLU A 67 -1.71 -1.35 -10.94
N LEU A 68 -1.77 -0.51 -9.90
CA LEU A 68 -1.99 -0.96 -8.53
C LEU A 68 -3.33 -1.68 -8.35
N THR A 69 -4.38 -1.18 -8.98
CA THR A 69 -5.71 -1.81 -8.90
C THR A 69 -5.68 -3.22 -9.49
N PHE A 70 -5.04 -3.38 -10.65
CA PHE A 70 -4.90 -4.69 -11.26
C PHE A 70 -4.12 -5.64 -10.36
N GLY A 71 -2.97 -5.18 -9.83
CA GLY A 71 -2.14 -5.99 -8.94
C GLY A 71 -2.87 -6.41 -7.67
N ALA A 72 -3.60 -5.49 -7.06
CA ALA A 72 -4.40 -5.78 -5.87
C ALA A 72 -5.49 -6.81 -6.18
N ASN A 73 -6.19 -6.65 -7.30
CA ASN A 73 -7.24 -7.57 -7.71
C ASN A 73 -6.68 -8.98 -7.96
N GLN A 74 -5.55 -9.09 -8.65
CA GLN A 74 -4.89 -10.37 -8.89
C GLN A 74 -4.50 -11.06 -7.58
N MET A 75 -4.01 -10.28 -6.64
CA MET A 75 -3.62 -10.80 -5.33
C MET A 75 -4.84 -11.30 -4.54
N MET A 76 -5.95 -10.56 -4.58
CA MET A 76 -7.19 -10.96 -3.92
C MET A 76 -7.74 -12.26 -4.49
N GLU A 77 -7.69 -12.44 -5.80
CA GLU A 77 -8.26 -13.61 -6.47
C GLU A 77 -7.39 -14.87 -6.33
N ASN A 78 -6.07 -14.70 -6.24
CA ASN A 78 -5.13 -15.82 -6.33
C ASN A 78 -4.39 -16.14 -5.03
N CYS A 79 -4.55 -15.33 -4.00
CA CYS A 79 -3.84 -15.50 -2.74
C CYS A 79 -4.80 -15.47 -1.57
N ASP A 80 -4.44 -16.19 -0.51
CA ASP A 80 -5.20 -16.20 0.74
C ASP A 80 -4.69 -15.04 1.63
N ILE A 81 -5.42 -13.93 1.61
CA ILE A 81 -5.04 -12.70 2.31
C ILE A 81 -6.23 -12.08 3.01
N ASP A 82 -5.98 -11.47 4.17
CA ASP A 82 -7.01 -10.78 4.96
C ASP A 82 -7.10 -9.30 4.59
N ALA A 83 -5.98 -8.69 4.19
CA ALA A 83 -5.94 -7.27 3.84
C ALA A 83 -4.85 -7.00 2.80
N ILE A 84 -5.07 -6.00 1.97
CA ILE A 84 -4.11 -5.56 0.94
C ILE A 84 -3.72 -4.12 1.18
N ILE A 85 -2.42 -3.85 1.14
CA ILE A 85 -1.87 -2.51 1.19
C ILE A 85 -1.33 -2.19 -0.21
N ALA A 86 -1.81 -1.12 -0.82
CA ALA A 86 -1.34 -0.66 -2.12
C ALA A 86 -0.48 0.59 -1.93
N ILE A 87 0.75 0.53 -2.43
CA ILE A 87 1.74 1.60 -2.28
C ILE A 87 2.14 2.11 -3.66
N GLY A 88 1.94 3.40 -3.88
CA GLY A 88 2.34 4.05 -5.12
C GLY A 88 2.80 5.47 -4.89
N CYS A 89 3.38 6.05 -5.95
CA CYS A 89 3.83 7.44 -5.95
C CYS A 89 3.61 8.01 -7.33
N VAL A 90 3.03 9.20 -7.40
CA VAL A 90 2.84 9.94 -8.65
C VAL A 90 3.46 11.31 -8.49
N ILE A 91 4.42 11.64 -9.34
CA ILE A 91 5.10 12.94 -9.31
C ILE A 91 4.57 13.80 -10.43
N LYS A 92 4.17 15.02 -10.10
CA LYS A 92 3.65 15.97 -11.08
C LYS A 92 4.78 16.47 -11.97
N GLY A 93 4.60 16.29 -13.27
CA GLY A 93 5.52 16.79 -14.30
C GLY A 93 4.92 17.96 -15.07
N ASN A 94 5.46 18.21 -16.28
CA ASN A 94 5.06 19.32 -17.14
C ASN A 94 3.85 19.00 -18.02
N THR A 95 3.34 17.77 -17.98
CA THR A 95 2.22 17.32 -18.80
C THR A 95 1.02 16.95 -17.93
N PRO A 96 -0.20 16.85 -18.50
CA PRO A 96 -1.37 16.42 -17.73
C PRO A 96 -1.38 14.92 -17.38
N HIS A 97 -0.35 14.18 -17.72
CA HIS A 97 -0.24 12.75 -17.40
C HIS A 97 -0.46 12.46 -15.90
N PHE A 98 0.10 13.32 -15.04
CA PHE A 98 -0.07 13.22 -13.59
C PHE A 98 -1.56 13.17 -13.21
N ASP A 99 -2.37 14.08 -13.76
CA ASP A 99 -3.79 14.16 -13.42
C ASP A 99 -4.55 12.90 -13.83
N TYR A 100 -4.24 12.35 -15.00
CA TYR A 100 -4.87 11.13 -15.50
C TYR A 100 -4.47 9.89 -14.69
N VAL A 101 -3.21 9.80 -14.29
CA VAL A 101 -2.74 8.68 -13.47
C VAL A 101 -3.39 8.74 -12.09
N CYS A 102 -3.45 9.91 -11.47
CA CYS A 102 -4.11 10.09 -10.18
C CYS A 102 -5.59 9.72 -10.24
N MET A 103 -6.29 10.15 -11.28
CA MET A 103 -7.70 9.84 -11.46
C MET A 103 -7.91 8.35 -11.65
N GLY A 104 -7.13 7.70 -12.53
CA GLY A 104 -7.24 6.28 -12.80
C GLY A 104 -6.96 5.45 -11.55
N ALA A 105 -5.88 5.72 -10.84
CA ALA A 105 -5.53 4.99 -9.63
C ALA A 105 -6.58 5.17 -8.53
N THR A 106 -7.16 6.35 -8.40
CA THR A 106 -8.14 6.65 -7.35
C THR A 106 -9.50 6.01 -7.66
N GLN A 107 -9.96 6.12 -8.90
CA GLN A 107 -11.29 5.62 -9.27
C GLN A 107 -11.33 4.10 -9.33
N ASP A 108 -10.33 3.48 -9.92
CA ASP A 108 -10.29 2.04 -10.08
C ASP A 108 -10.21 1.30 -8.74
N ARG A 109 -9.62 1.89 -7.72
CA ARG A 109 -9.56 1.28 -6.39
C ARG A 109 -10.94 1.02 -5.80
N LYS A 110 -11.92 1.84 -6.13
CA LYS A 110 -13.28 1.68 -5.63
C LYS A 110 -13.93 0.40 -6.14
N SER A 111 -13.52 -0.10 -7.27
CA SER A 111 -14.08 -1.33 -7.84
C SER A 111 -13.46 -2.60 -7.25
N VAL A 112 -12.34 -2.49 -6.55
CA VAL A 112 -11.63 -3.61 -5.93
C VAL A 112 -12.10 -3.85 -4.49
N VAL A 113 -12.56 -2.82 -3.84
CA VAL A 113 -13.01 -2.89 -2.43
C VAL A 113 -14.41 -3.54 -2.28
#